data_f402e602721dc061226552619e4712ab
#
_entry.id   f402e602721dc061226552619e4712ab
#
_cell.length_a   1.000
_cell.length_b   1.000
_cell.length_c   1.000
_cell.angle_alpha   90.00
_cell.angle_beta   90.00
_cell.angle_gamma   90.00
#
_symmetry.space_group_name_H-M   'P 1'
#
loop_
_entity.id
_entity.type
_entity.pdbx_description
1 polymer ?
#
loop_
_entity_poly.entity_id
_entity_poly.type
_entity_poly.pdbx_seq_one_letter_code
_entity_poly.pdbx_strand_id
1 'polypeptide(L)'
;MNIGAHIGSAKAIEENDYVKGNTFQIFISSPQMWRSPKPREDVDILQDFNGPIYVHAPYLINVATPNNKVRHPSRKLLKDTCKVAASFGAKAVIVHGGSVGEGGDIGQGYDYWRKAIQEVENTGMRILVENTAGGKNSIAREMDSIERLWEVIGDLNVGLCLDTCHSWAGGIPTQEAVKRFKKLTKKIDLVHFNDSKDTFNSSRDRHQNLGKGNIPIEELEYVLKNCKTDIIVETPGGLDEQKKDVAWVKRRITN
;
A
#
# COMPACT_ATOMS: atom_id res chain seq x y z
N MET A 1 -2.90 -0.70 17.17
CA MET A 1 -2.35 0.18 16.12
C MET A 1 -0.84 0.15 16.25
N ASN A 2 -0.18 -0.36 15.23
CA ASN A 2 1.27 -0.43 15.15
C ASN A 2 1.78 0.66 14.22
N ILE A 3 3.02 1.12 14.45
CA ILE A 3 3.63 2.19 13.66
C ILE A 3 5.02 1.75 13.26
N GLY A 4 5.33 1.86 11.98
CA GLY A 4 6.62 1.49 11.43
C GLY A 4 6.92 2.17 10.12
N ALA A 5 7.88 1.62 9.38
CA ALA A 5 8.36 2.18 8.12
C ALA A 5 8.49 1.12 7.03
N HIS A 6 8.55 1.56 5.79
CA HIS A 6 9.04 0.75 4.68
C HIS A 6 10.56 0.71 4.72
N ILE A 7 11.12 -0.47 4.98
CA ILE A 7 12.54 -0.67 5.28
C ILE A 7 13.17 -1.69 4.34
N GLY A 8 14.49 -1.84 4.43
CA GLY A 8 15.24 -2.83 3.66
C GLY A 8 14.92 -4.26 4.09
N SER A 9 14.76 -5.15 3.11
CA SER A 9 14.37 -6.54 3.41
C SER A 9 15.50 -7.41 3.95
N ALA A 10 16.77 -7.03 3.74
CA ALA A 10 17.93 -7.85 4.14
C ALA A 10 18.21 -7.79 5.64
N LYS A 11 17.84 -6.70 6.32
CA LYS A 11 18.05 -6.44 7.74
C LYS A 11 16.78 -5.87 8.39
N ALA A 12 15.64 -6.46 8.03
CA ALA A 12 14.34 -5.89 8.37
C ALA A 12 14.14 -5.71 9.88
N ILE A 13 14.54 -6.66 10.70
CA ILE A 13 14.39 -6.57 12.16
C ILE A 13 15.30 -5.48 12.72
N GLU A 14 16.58 -5.45 12.33
CA GLU A 14 17.54 -4.45 12.79
C GLU A 14 17.12 -3.02 12.40
N GLU A 15 16.65 -2.86 11.15
CA GLU A 15 16.20 -1.56 10.65
C GLU A 15 14.89 -1.11 11.32
N ASN A 16 13.95 -2.06 11.58
CA ASN A 16 12.75 -1.78 12.35
C ASN A 16 13.06 -1.33 13.77
N ASP A 17 14.01 -2.00 14.44
CA ASP A 17 14.46 -1.61 15.77
C ASP A 17 15.14 -0.24 15.77
N TYR A 18 15.89 0.07 14.72
CA TYR A 18 16.54 1.37 14.56
C TYR A 18 15.53 2.50 14.44
N VAL A 19 14.50 2.34 13.61
CA VAL A 19 13.43 3.35 13.44
C VAL A 19 12.45 3.34 14.62
N LYS A 20 12.60 2.41 15.57
CA LYS A 20 11.68 2.23 16.71
C LYS A 20 10.27 1.86 16.29
N GLY A 21 10.15 1.08 15.21
CA GLY A 21 8.88 0.52 14.75
C GLY A 21 8.41 -0.68 15.60
N ASN A 22 7.14 -0.99 15.52
CA ASN A 22 6.55 -2.25 16.00
C ASN A 22 5.73 -2.96 14.91
N THR A 23 5.94 -2.54 13.69
CA THR A 23 5.51 -3.13 12.43
C THR A 23 6.43 -2.63 11.34
N PHE A 24 6.48 -3.30 10.21
CA PHE A 24 7.24 -2.81 9.06
C PHE A 24 6.68 -3.35 7.74
N GLN A 25 7.10 -2.71 6.66
CA GLN A 25 6.84 -3.13 5.29
C GLN A 25 8.16 -3.33 4.54
N ILE A 26 8.20 -4.33 3.68
CA ILE A 26 9.36 -4.65 2.85
C ILE A 26 8.98 -5.00 1.41
N PHE A 27 9.91 -4.79 0.48
CA PHE A 27 9.90 -5.51 -0.78
C PHE A 27 10.63 -6.85 -0.61
N ILE A 28 10.06 -7.93 -1.13
CA ILE A 28 10.70 -9.27 -1.12
C ILE A 28 11.32 -9.66 -2.47
N SER A 29 11.21 -8.75 -3.45
CA SER A 29 11.92 -8.78 -4.73
C SER A 29 12.18 -7.35 -5.19
N SER A 30 13.02 -7.18 -6.23
CA SER A 30 13.26 -5.84 -6.77
C SER A 30 11.94 -5.20 -7.25
N PRO A 31 11.59 -3.97 -6.80
CA PRO A 31 10.33 -3.32 -7.16
C PRO A 31 10.23 -2.93 -8.64
N GLN A 32 11.35 -2.91 -9.36
CA GLN A 32 11.45 -2.48 -10.76
C GLN A 32 11.81 -3.61 -11.73
N MET A 33 11.75 -4.87 -11.31
CA MET A 33 12.15 -6.01 -12.15
C MET A 33 11.05 -7.08 -12.18
N TRP A 34 10.83 -7.67 -13.36
CA TRP A 34 9.97 -8.85 -13.57
C TRP A 34 10.64 -10.14 -13.06
N ARG A 35 10.99 -10.15 -11.77
CA ARG A 35 11.67 -11.27 -11.14
C ARG A 35 10.85 -11.75 -9.94
N SER A 36 10.43 -13.00 -9.98
CA SER A 36 9.76 -13.63 -8.84
C SER A 36 10.67 -13.63 -7.60
N PRO A 37 10.11 -13.38 -6.41
CA PRO A 37 10.88 -13.50 -5.17
C PRO A 37 11.39 -14.92 -4.99
N LYS A 38 12.56 -15.03 -4.38
CA LYS A 38 13.10 -16.32 -3.93
C LYS A 38 12.54 -16.67 -2.56
N PRO A 39 12.47 -17.97 -2.19
CA PRO A 39 12.26 -18.34 -0.80
C PRO A 39 13.27 -17.61 0.10
N ARG A 40 12.82 -17.19 1.28
CA ARG A 40 13.68 -16.48 2.24
C ARG A 40 14.39 -17.47 3.15
N GLU A 41 15.62 -17.15 3.51
CA GLU A 41 16.42 -17.95 4.45
C GLU A 41 16.13 -17.58 5.92
N ASP A 42 15.56 -16.40 6.15
CA ASP A 42 15.26 -15.82 7.47
C ASP A 42 13.78 -15.95 7.88
N VAL A 43 13.09 -16.97 7.34
CA VAL A 43 11.65 -17.19 7.62
C VAL A 43 11.38 -17.28 9.12
N ASP A 44 12.16 -18.08 9.85
CA ASP A 44 11.98 -18.30 11.30
C ASP A 44 12.14 -16.97 12.08
N ILE A 45 13.14 -16.16 11.69
CA ILE A 45 13.37 -14.85 12.33
C ILE A 45 12.18 -13.91 12.11
N LEU A 46 11.61 -13.92 10.90
CA LEU A 46 10.45 -13.09 10.59
C LEU A 46 9.17 -13.60 11.27
N GLN A 47 9.01 -14.91 11.42
CA GLN A 47 7.88 -15.51 12.15
C GLN A 47 7.93 -15.20 13.66
N ASP A 48 9.13 -15.10 14.23
CA ASP A 48 9.34 -14.77 15.63
C ASP A 48 9.14 -13.26 15.93
N PHE A 49 9.02 -12.42 14.91
CA PHE A 49 8.79 -11.00 15.12
C PHE A 49 7.41 -10.73 15.74
N ASN A 50 7.40 -10.06 16.90
CA ASN A 50 6.17 -9.75 17.63
C ASN A 50 5.47 -8.51 17.07
N GLY A 51 5.03 -8.58 15.83
CA GLY A 51 4.31 -7.49 15.17
C GLY A 51 3.86 -7.86 13.76
N PRO A 52 2.97 -7.08 13.15
CA PRO A 52 2.57 -7.33 11.78
C PRO A 52 3.68 -6.97 10.79
N ILE A 53 3.89 -7.83 9.83
CA ILE A 53 4.77 -7.61 8.67
C ILE A 53 3.90 -7.43 7.44
N TYR A 54 4.21 -6.40 6.65
CA TYR A 54 3.56 -6.13 5.39
C TYR A 54 4.55 -6.30 4.23
N VAL A 55 4.04 -6.71 3.08
CA VAL A 55 4.83 -6.84 1.85
C VAL A 55 4.26 -5.93 0.79
N HIS A 56 5.07 -5.02 0.27
CA HIS A 56 4.67 -4.26 -0.91
C HIS A 56 5.00 -5.06 -2.17
N ALA A 57 4.03 -5.20 -3.06
CA ALA A 57 4.23 -5.83 -4.35
C ALA A 57 5.07 -4.92 -5.27
N PRO A 58 5.85 -5.48 -6.21
CA PRO A 58 6.62 -4.67 -7.16
C PRO A 58 5.76 -3.67 -7.94
N TYR A 59 6.27 -2.46 -8.13
CA TYR A 59 5.57 -1.36 -8.86
C TYR A 59 5.18 -1.71 -10.30
N LEU A 60 5.88 -2.68 -10.92
CA LEU A 60 5.58 -3.13 -12.28
C LEU A 60 4.24 -3.88 -12.38
N ILE A 61 3.70 -4.36 -11.27
CA ILE A 61 2.45 -5.11 -11.27
C ILE A 61 1.30 -4.20 -11.68
N ASN A 62 0.66 -4.56 -12.79
CA ASN A 62 -0.58 -3.96 -13.25
C ASN A 62 -1.53 -5.07 -13.69
N VAL A 63 -2.34 -5.55 -12.78
CA VAL A 63 -3.31 -6.63 -13.05
C VAL A 63 -4.54 -6.15 -13.82
N ALA A 64 -4.78 -4.83 -13.87
CA ALA A 64 -5.93 -4.22 -14.51
C ALA A 64 -5.76 -4.02 -16.03
N THR A 65 -4.52 -4.01 -16.52
CA THR A 65 -4.24 -3.65 -17.91
C THR A 65 -4.83 -4.63 -18.93
N PRO A 66 -5.38 -4.16 -20.06
CA PRO A 66 -5.80 -5.02 -21.18
C PRO A 66 -4.61 -5.68 -21.90
N ASN A 67 -3.39 -5.15 -21.74
CA ASN A 67 -2.19 -5.70 -22.36
C ASN A 67 -1.79 -7.05 -21.71
N ASN A 68 -2.04 -8.14 -22.42
CA ASN A 68 -1.71 -9.49 -21.97
C ASN A 68 -0.22 -9.69 -21.64
N LYS A 69 0.69 -8.99 -22.35
CA LYS A 69 2.14 -9.09 -22.12
C LYS A 69 2.57 -8.47 -20.79
N VAL A 70 1.71 -7.64 -20.18
CA VAL A 70 1.92 -7.06 -18.85
C VAL A 70 1.03 -7.76 -17.82
N ARG A 71 -0.25 -7.99 -18.13
CA ARG A 71 -1.22 -8.55 -17.19
C ARG A 71 -0.86 -9.96 -16.71
N HIS A 72 -0.50 -10.88 -17.61
CA HIS A 72 -0.16 -12.23 -17.21
C HIS A 72 1.11 -12.32 -16.37
N PRO A 73 2.24 -11.66 -16.74
CA PRO A 73 3.38 -11.55 -15.82
C PRO A 73 3.05 -10.89 -14.49
N SER A 74 2.18 -9.85 -14.47
CA SER A 74 1.73 -9.20 -13.24
C SER A 74 1.02 -10.18 -12.29
N ARG A 75 0.07 -10.97 -12.79
CA ARG A 75 -0.63 -11.98 -11.98
C ARG A 75 0.30 -13.05 -11.46
N LYS A 76 1.21 -13.55 -12.31
CA LYS A 76 2.22 -14.52 -11.89
C LYS A 76 3.10 -13.97 -10.79
N LEU A 77 3.63 -12.74 -10.97
CA LEU A 77 4.50 -12.10 -9.99
C LEU A 77 3.76 -11.83 -8.68
N LEU A 78 2.50 -11.37 -8.74
CA LEU A 78 1.66 -11.19 -7.55
C LEU A 78 1.46 -12.51 -6.80
N LYS A 79 1.13 -13.60 -7.52
CA LYS A 79 0.96 -14.93 -6.93
C LYS A 79 2.23 -15.44 -6.26
N ASP A 80 3.38 -15.27 -6.90
CA ASP A 80 4.68 -15.68 -6.35
C ASP A 80 5.04 -14.81 -5.13
N THR A 81 4.73 -13.51 -5.15
CA THR A 81 4.88 -12.61 -3.99
C THR A 81 4.01 -13.06 -2.82
N CYS A 82 2.74 -13.38 -3.06
CA CYS A 82 1.83 -13.87 -2.02
C CYS A 82 2.31 -15.18 -1.40
N LYS A 83 2.82 -16.12 -2.19
CA LYS A 83 3.37 -17.40 -1.67
C LYS A 83 4.53 -17.18 -0.73
N VAL A 84 5.49 -16.32 -1.11
CA VAL A 84 6.66 -16.04 -0.26
C VAL A 84 6.24 -15.22 0.96
N ALA A 85 5.35 -14.24 0.81
CA ALA A 85 4.81 -13.49 1.95
C ALA A 85 4.11 -14.40 2.97
N ALA A 86 3.33 -15.36 2.50
CA ALA A 86 2.65 -16.34 3.35
C ALA A 86 3.63 -17.24 4.12
N SER A 87 4.79 -17.58 3.55
CA SER A 87 5.76 -18.49 4.17
C SER A 87 6.33 -17.97 5.49
N PHE A 88 6.41 -16.66 5.67
CA PHE A 88 6.85 -16.03 6.93
C PHE A 88 5.74 -15.32 7.71
N GLY A 89 4.47 -15.58 7.37
CA GLY A 89 3.34 -15.05 8.12
C GLY A 89 3.07 -13.56 7.94
N ALA A 90 3.40 -12.99 6.77
CA ALA A 90 3.02 -11.60 6.48
C ALA A 90 1.51 -11.40 6.63
N LYS A 91 1.12 -10.24 7.15
CA LYS A 91 -0.29 -9.90 7.39
C LYS A 91 -1.06 -9.63 6.11
N ALA A 92 -0.42 -8.98 5.14
CA ALA A 92 -1.00 -8.68 3.83
C ALA A 92 0.05 -8.31 2.78
N VAL A 93 -0.34 -8.38 1.51
CA VAL A 93 0.41 -7.85 0.37
C VAL A 93 -0.31 -6.61 -0.16
N ILE A 94 0.42 -5.49 -0.25
CA ILE A 94 -0.08 -4.21 -0.77
C ILE A 94 0.18 -4.15 -2.27
N VAL A 95 -0.82 -3.71 -3.03
CA VAL A 95 -0.75 -3.63 -4.50
C VAL A 95 -1.41 -2.34 -4.97
N HIS A 96 -0.70 -1.55 -5.77
CA HIS A 96 -1.29 -0.39 -6.44
C HIS A 96 -2.48 -0.80 -7.34
N GLY A 97 -3.50 0.03 -7.43
CA GLY A 97 -4.69 -0.25 -8.24
C GLY A 97 -4.42 -0.50 -9.72
N GLY A 98 -3.30 -0.01 -10.25
CA GLY A 98 -2.97 -0.14 -11.66
C GLY A 98 -3.86 0.71 -12.58
N SER A 99 -3.75 0.48 -13.88
CA SER A 99 -4.45 1.28 -14.89
C SER A 99 -4.77 0.44 -16.12
N VAL A 100 -5.89 0.75 -16.75
CA VAL A 100 -6.23 0.16 -18.07
C VAL A 100 -5.56 0.90 -19.24
N GLY A 101 -4.94 2.06 -18.96
CA GLY A 101 -4.31 2.88 -19.96
C GLY A 101 -5.30 3.72 -20.78
N GLU A 102 -4.76 4.48 -21.74
CA GLU A 102 -5.55 5.33 -22.61
C GLU A 102 -6.47 4.50 -23.53
N GLY A 103 -7.75 4.83 -23.57
CA GLY A 103 -8.76 4.12 -24.36
C GLY A 103 -9.15 2.73 -23.83
N GLY A 104 -8.57 2.28 -22.72
CA GLY A 104 -8.95 1.02 -22.10
C GLY A 104 -10.31 1.08 -21.39
N ASP A 105 -11.00 -0.05 -21.36
CA ASP A 105 -12.27 -0.22 -20.64
C ASP A 105 -11.99 -0.44 -19.14
N ILE A 106 -12.43 0.52 -18.33
CA ILE A 106 -12.21 0.48 -16.88
C ILE A 106 -13.02 -0.65 -16.22
N GLY A 107 -14.21 -0.97 -16.73
CA GLY A 107 -15.02 -2.10 -16.27
C GLY A 107 -14.30 -3.44 -16.43
N GLN A 108 -13.67 -3.63 -17.60
CA GLN A 108 -12.82 -4.81 -17.84
C GLN A 108 -11.63 -4.85 -16.86
N GLY A 109 -11.09 -3.69 -16.47
CA GLY A 109 -10.03 -3.59 -15.47
C GLY A 109 -10.46 -4.12 -14.10
N TYR A 110 -11.71 -3.88 -13.68
CA TYR A 110 -12.26 -4.43 -12.44
C TYR A 110 -12.39 -5.96 -12.51
N ASP A 111 -12.86 -6.50 -13.63
CA ASP A 111 -12.94 -7.96 -13.85
C ASP A 111 -11.55 -8.61 -13.83
N TYR A 112 -10.54 -7.93 -14.36
CA TYR A 112 -9.17 -8.41 -14.28
C TYR A 112 -8.64 -8.44 -12.85
N TRP A 113 -9.01 -7.47 -12.02
CA TRP A 113 -8.71 -7.46 -10.59
C TRP A 113 -9.35 -8.65 -9.88
N ARG A 114 -10.66 -8.90 -10.11
CA ARG A 114 -11.33 -10.06 -9.52
C ARG A 114 -10.60 -11.36 -9.83
N LYS A 115 -10.25 -11.58 -11.10
CA LYS A 115 -9.50 -12.77 -11.52
C LYS A 115 -8.12 -12.86 -10.85
N ALA A 116 -7.42 -11.74 -10.71
CA ALA A 116 -6.11 -11.72 -10.06
C ALA A 116 -6.18 -12.13 -8.59
N ILE A 117 -7.21 -11.66 -7.85
CA ILE A 117 -7.41 -12.02 -6.45
C ILE A 117 -7.78 -13.51 -6.32
N GLN A 118 -8.67 -14.02 -7.16
CA GLN A 118 -9.02 -15.44 -7.18
C GLN A 118 -7.81 -16.35 -7.46
N GLU A 119 -6.88 -15.93 -8.32
CA GLU A 119 -5.64 -16.69 -8.59
C GLU A 119 -4.69 -16.78 -7.39
N VAL A 120 -4.76 -15.86 -6.43
CA VAL A 120 -3.93 -15.87 -5.20
C VAL A 120 -4.66 -16.41 -3.97
N GLU A 121 -5.95 -16.68 -4.07
CA GLU A 121 -6.79 -17.09 -2.95
C GLU A 121 -6.24 -18.32 -2.20
N ASN A 122 -5.72 -19.30 -2.93
CA ASN A 122 -5.13 -20.50 -2.36
C ASN A 122 -3.83 -20.28 -1.57
N THR A 123 -3.26 -19.07 -1.60
CA THR A 123 -2.12 -18.70 -0.76
C THR A 123 -2.54 -18.30 0.66
N GLY A 124 -3.84 -18.05 0.88
CA GLY A 124 -4.37 -17.50 2.13
C GLY A 124 -4.03 -16.02 2.36
N MET A 125 -3.22 -15.42 1.47
CA MET A 125 -2.74 -14.05 1.65
C MET A 125 -3.83 -13.02 1.37
N ARG A 126 -4.00 -12.07 2.27
CA ARG A 126 -4.88 -10.91 2.08
C ARG A 126 -4.21 -9.90 1.16
N ILE A 127 -4.95 -9.38 0.19
CA ILE A 127 -4.51 -8.29 -0.68
C ILE A 127 -5.08 -6.98 -0.17
N LEU A 128 -4.22 -5.96 -0.05
CA LEU A 128 -4.66 -4.58 0.18
C LEU A 128 -4.46 -3.78 -1.10
N VAL A 129 -5.56 -3.30 -1.66
CA VAL A 129 -5.51 -2.39 -2.81
C VAL A 129 -5.18 -1.01 -2.30
N GLU A 130 -4.15 -0.41 -2.87
CA GLU A 130 -3.71 0.94 -2.52
C GLU A 130 -4.26 1.95 -3.52
N ASN A 131 -4.75 3.09 -3.00
CA ASN A 131 -5.09 4.23 -3.85
C ASN A 131 -3.82 4.82 -4.50
N THR A 132 -3.95 5.43 -5.67
CA THR A 132 -2.83 5.90 -6.49
C THR A 132 -2.92 7.38 -6.81
N ALA A 133 -1.76 8.06 -6.91
CA ALA A 133 -1.67 9.50 -7.15
C ALA A 133 -2.09 9.92 -8.55
N GLY A 134 -1.82 9.10 -9.56
CA GLY A 134 -1.95 9.49 -10.95
C GLY A 134 -2.16 8.32 -11.91
N GLY A 135 -2.08 8.65 -13.18
CA GLY A 135 -2.28 7.71 -14.29
C GLY A 135 -3.63 7.90 -14.99
N LYS A 136 -3.61 7.80 -16.34
CA LYS A 136 -4.85 7.82 -17.14
C LYS A 136 -5.63 6.52 -16.90
N ASN A 137 -6.93 6.62 -16.64
CA ASN A 137 -7.80 5.47 -16.36
C ASN A 137 -7.23 4.54 -15.28
N SER A 138 -6.70 5.16 -14.21
CA SER A 138 -6.22 4.44 -13.04
C SER A 138 -7.41 3.87 -12.25
N ILE A 139 -7.30 2.61 -11.84
CA ILE A 139 -8.37 1.89 -11.14
C ILE A 139 -8.61 2.46 -9.73
N ALA A 140 -7.55 2.88 -9.04
CA ALA A 140 -7.67 3.29 -7.64
C ALA A 140 -7.24 4.75 -7.39
N ARG A 141 -7.46 5.64 -8.36
CA ARG A 141 -7.21 7.08 -8.19
C ARG A 141 -8.45 7.83 -7.74
N GLU A 142 -9.56 7.67 -8.46
CA GLU A 142 -10.80 8.40 -8.21
C GLU A 142 -11.73 7.59 -7.31
N MET A 143 -12.39 8.26 -6.37
CA MET A 143 -13.26 7.57 -5.41
C MET A 143 -14.36 6.74 -6.07
N ASP A 144 -14.98 7.27 -7.13
CA ASP A 144 -16.04 6.55 -7.84
C ASP A 144 -15.50 5.27 -8.52
N SER A 145 -14.26 5.32 -9.01
CA SER A 145 -13.60 4.14 -9.56
C SER A 145 -13.28 3.10 -8.48
N ILE A 146 -12.82 3.55 -7.30
CA ILE A 146 -12.57 2.67 -6.16
C ILE A 146 -13.88 2.03 -5.68
N GLU A 147 -14.96 2.79 -5.58
CA GLU A 147 -16.26 2.26 -5.17
C GLU A 147 -16.76 1.18 -6.13
N ARG A 148 -16.66 1.42 -7.46
CA ARG A 148 -17.00 0.41 -8.48
C ARG A 148 -16.09 -0.82 -8.45
N LEU A 149 -14.80 -0.63 -8.20
CA LEU A 149 -13.90 -1.77 -7.98
C LEU A 149 -14.41 -2.64 -6.83
N TRP A 150 -14.83 -2.00 -5.72
CA TRP A 150 -15.32 -2.73 -4.54
C TRP A 150 -16.62 -3.47 -4.78
N GLU A 151 -17.49 -2.99 -5.65
CA GLU A 151 -18.68 -3.74 -6.10
C GLU A 151 -18.30 -5.08 -6.75
N VAL A 152 -17.12 -5.13 -7.39
CA VAL A 152 -16.63 -6.32 -8.12
C VAL A 152 -15.80 -7.26 -7.25
N ILE A 153 -15.02 -6.72 -6.28
CA ILE A 153 -14.05 -7.52 -5.52
C ILE A 153 -14.33 -7.59 -4.01
N GLY A 154 -15.26 -6.81 -3.48
CA GLY A 154 -15.44 -6.64 -2.04
C GLY A 154 -15.93 -7.87 -1.28
N ASP A 155 -16.39 -8.91 -1.99
CA ASP A 155 -16.75 -10.23 -1.45
C ASP A 155 -15.55 -11.18 -1.29
N LEU A 156 -14.37 -10.80 -1.81
CA LEU A 156 -13.14 -11.59 -1.76
C LEU A 156 -12.28 -11.20 -0.55
N ASN A 157 -11.18 -11.93 -0.32
CA ASN A 157 -10.22 -11.63 0.76
C ASN A 157 -9.34 -10.41 0.45
N VAL A 158 -9.96 -9.23 0.39
CA VAL A 158 -9.31 -7.97 0.07
C VAL A 158 -9.52 -6.92 1.16
N GLY A 159 -8.72 -5.88 1.14
CA GLY A 159 -8.83 -4.71 1.98
C GLY A 159 -8.26 -3.47 1.30
N LEU A 160 -8.34 -2.35 1.98
CA LEU A 160 -7.83 -1.06 1.52
C LEU A 160 -6.56 -0.66 2.27
N CYS A 161 -5.55 -0.21 1.51
CA CYS A 161 -4.46 0.60 1.99
C CYS A 161 -4.71 2.06 1.56
N LEU A 162 -4.76 2.98 2.53
CA LEU A 162 -4.84 4.41 2.25
C LEU A 162 -3.45 5.01 2.27
N ASP A 163 -2.94 5.45 1.12
CA ASP A 163 -1.79 6.34 1.05
C ASP A 163 -2.25 7.81 1.05
N THR A 164 -1.76 8.58 2.01
CA THR A 164 -2.13 9.99 2.21
C THR A 164 -1.53 10.89 1.15
N CYS A 165 -0.31 10.64 0.69
CA CYS A 165 0.31 11.36 -0.43
C CYS A 165 -0.44 11.09 -1.73
N HIS A 166 -0.77 9.82 -2.00
CA HIS A 166 -1.52 9.46 -3.20
C HIS A 166 -2.92 10.06 -3.21
N SER A 167 -3.61 10.09 -2.07
CA SER A 167 -4.92 10.75 -1.94
C SER A 167 -4.83 12.22 -2.30
N TRP A 168 -3.89 12.95 -1.68
CA TRP A 168 -3.65 14.37 -1.93
C TRP A 168 -3.27 14.65 -3.39
N ALA A 169 -2.26 13.94 -3.90
CA ALA A 169 -1.81 14.08 -5.27
C ALA A 169 -2.85 13.61 -6.31
N GLY A 170 -3.70 12.66 -5.96
CA GLY A 170 -4.82 12.17 -6.76
C GLY A 170 -6.03 13.11 -6.82
N GLY A 171 -6.04 14.17 -5.99
CA GLY A 171 -7.11 15.15 -5.95
C GLY A 171 -8.25 14.81 -4.98
N ILE A 172 -7.98 13.94 -4.00
CA ILE A 172 -8.94 13.58 -2.94
C ILE A 172 -8.39 14.11 -1.60
N PRO A 173 -9.07 15.06 -0.93
CA PRO A 173 -8.69 15.45 0.43
C PRO A 173 -8.61 14.21 1.34
N THR A 174 -7.56 14.10 2.17
CA THR A 174 -7.35 12.89 2.98
C THR A 174 -8.49 12.63 3.96
N GLN A 175 -9.13 13.67 4.49
CA GLN A 175 -10.33 13.54 5.32
C GLN A 175 -11.50 12.93 4.56
N GLU A 176 -11.69 13.30 3.30
CA GLU A 176 -12.74 12.73 2.44
C GLU A 176 -12.43 11.26 2.13
N ALA A 177 -11.19 10.95 1.77
CA ALA A 177 -10.76 9.58 1.54
C ALA A 177 -11.04 8.68 2.74
N VAL A 178 -10.69 9.11 3.96
CA VAL A 178 -10.98 8.35 5.18
C VAL A 178 -12.48 8.10 5.36
N LYS A 179 -13.32 9.12 5.16
CA LYS A 179 -14.78 8.99 5.31
C LYS A 179 -15.34 7.99 4.29
N ARG A 180 -15.01 8.16 3.02
CA ARG A 180 -15.52 7.32 1.93
C ARG A 180 -14.98 5.88 2.01
N PHE A 181 -13.70 5.68 2.31
CA PHE A 181 -13.13 4.35 2.49
C PHE A 181 -13.78 3.60 3.66
N LYS A 182 -14.00 4.28 4.80
CA LYS A 182 -14.70 3.66 5.94
C LYS A 182 -16.16 3.33 5.63
N LYS A 183 -16.84 4.13 4.82
CA LYS A 183 -18.19 3.83 4.34
C LYS A 183 -18.20 2.59 3.44
N LEU A 184 -17.19 2.47 2.57
CA LEU A 184 -17.07 1.39 1.60
C LEU A 184 -16.71 0.04 2.24
N THR A 185 -15.72 0.02 3.14
CA THR A 185 -15.15 -1.22 3.69
C THR A 185 -15.33 -1.37 5.20
N LYS A 186 -16.03 -0.44 5.86
CA LYS A 186 -16.20 -0.32 7.32
C LYS A 186 -14.91 0.02 8.07
N LYS A 187 -13.75 -0.31 7.54
CA LYS A 187 -12.42 -0.02 8.10
C LYS A 187 -11.41 0.22 6.98
N ILE A 188 -10.35 0.94 7.29
CA ILE A 188 -9.11 0.98 6.50
C ILE A 188 -8.18 -0.05 7.12
N ASP A 189 -7.58 -0.92 6.31
CA ASP A 189 -6.78 -2.04 6.80
C ASP A 189 -5.33 -1.64 7.10
N LEU A 190 -4.79 -0.67 6.34
CA LEU A 190 -3.44 -0.11 6.51
C LEU A 190 -3.45 1.35 6.06
N VAL A 191 -2.59 2.17 6.66
CA VAL A 191 -2.30 3.52 6.17
C VAL A 191 -0.82 3.61 5.81
N HIS A 192 -0.52 3.95 4.55
CA HIS A 192 0.75 4.53 4.15
C HIS A 192 0.68 6.03 4.47
N PHE A 193 1.42 6.42 5.50
CA PHE A 193 1.28 7.75 6.08
C PHE A 193 2.42 8.65 5.68
N ASN A 194 2.22 9.37 4.60
CA ASN A 194 3.22 10.17 3.92
C ASN A 194 2.72 11.60 3.75
N ASP A 195 3.61 12.58 3.82
CA ASP A 195 3.35 13.92 3.31
C ASP A 195 3.64 13.98 1.82
N SER A 196 3.21 15.01 1.12
CA SER A 196 3.41 15.18 -0.32
C SER A 196 4.34 16.33 -0.63
N LYS A 197 5.32 16.08 -1.49
CA LYS A 197 6.19 17.13 -2.04
C LYS A 197 5.46 18.07 -2.99
N ASP A 198 4.37 17.59 -3.60
CA ASP A 198 3.62 18.31 -4.61
C ASP A 198 2.30 18.87 -4.08
N THR A 199 1.76 19.83 -4.80
CA THR A 199 0.47 20.45 -4.50
C THR A 199 -0.69 19.49 -4.72
N PHE A 200 -1.85 19.84 -4.18
CA PHE A 200 -3.10 19.10 -4.36
C PHE A 200 -3.42 18.84 -5.84
N ASN A 201 -3.86 17.62 -6.15
CA ASN A 201 -4.23 17.18 -7.50
C ASN A 201 -3.10 17.27 -8.55
N SER A 202 -1.86 17.14 -8.11
CA SER A 202 -0.69 17.19 -8.98
C SER A 202 -0.51 15.97 -9.88
N SER A 203 -1.16 14.86 -9.56
CA SER A 203 -0.96 13.53 -10.17
C SER A 203 0.47 13.00 -10.05
N ARG A 204 1.27 13.52 -9.10
CA ARG A 204 2.67 13.13 -8.90
C ARG A 204 2.83 12.39 -7.58
N ASP A 205 3.30 11.17 -7.69
CA ASP A 205 3.68 10.34 -6.55
C ASP A 205 5.09 10.73 -6.10
N ARG A 206 5.18 11.68 -5.16
CA ARG A 206 6.44 12.10 -4.54
C ARG A 206 6.25 12.36 -3.06
N HIS A 207 6.58 11.36 -2.25
CA HIS A 207 6.51 11.44 -0.81
C HIS A 207 7.43 12.52 -0.23
N GLN A 208 7.03 13.06 0.92
CA GLN A 208 7.80 13.99 1.74
C GLN A 208 7.70 13.55 3.21
N ASN A 209 8.68 13.96 4.01
CA ASN A 209 8.68 13.75 5.46
C ASN A 209 7.53 14.51 6.11
N LEU A 210 6.96 13.94 7.15
CA LEU A 210 5.76 14.42 7.81
C LEU A 210 5.90 15.86 8.34
N GLY A 211 4.98 16.72 7.93
CA GLY A 211 4.96 18.13 8.26
C GLY A 211 5.98 18.98 7.50
N LYS A 212 6.60 18.45 6.45
CA LYS A 212 7.53 19.17 5.57
C LYS A 212 7.03 19.28 4.13
N GLY A 213 5.84 18.79 3.84
CA GLY A 213 5.22 18.79 2.53
C GLY A 213 4.06 19.78 2.39
N ASN A 214 3.16 19.47 1.47
CA ASN A 214 2.05 20.33 1.09
C ASN A 214 0.69 19.83 1.62
N ILE A 215 0.63 18.68 2.29
CA ILE A 215 -0.61 18.23 2.91
C ILE A 215 -0.83 19.07 4.18
N PRO A 216 -1.99 19.76 4.34
CA PRO A 216 -2.30 20.49 5.56
C PRO A 216 -2.18 19.58 6.79
N ILE A 217 -1.58 20.10 7.87
CA ILE A 217 -1.34 19.30 9.07
C ILE A 217 -2.64 18.74 9.66
N GLU A 218 -3.74 19.47 9.53
CA GLU A 218 -5.07 19.09 9.99
C GLU A 218 -5.61 17.87 9.24
N GLU A 219 -5.27 17.74 7.95
CA GLU A 219 -5.60 16.57 7.13
C GLU A 219 -4.86 15.33 7.64
N LEU A 220 -3.56 15.45 7.90
CA LEU A 220 -2.76 14.36 8.46
C LEU A 220 -3.24 13.96 9.87
N GLU A 221 -3.48 14.94 10.73
CA GLU A 221 -3.99 14.67 12.08
C GLU A 221 -5.39 14.05 12.07
N TYR A 222 -6.24 14.42 11.11
CA TYR A 222 -7.55 13.78 10.93
C TYR A 222 -7.41 12.28 10.65
N VAL A 223 -6.45 11.89 9.79
CA VAL A 223 -6.16 10.46 9.52
C VAL A 223 -5.79 9.74 10.80
N LEU A 224 -4.86 10.26 11.59
CA LEU A 224 -4.42 9.65 12.86
C LEU A 224 -5.55 9.49 13.86
N LYS A 225 -6.42 10.46 13.97
CA LYS A 225 -7.58 10.43 14.88
C LYS A 225 -8.64 9.42 14.46
N ASN A 226 -8.81 9.26 13.15
CA ASN A 226 -9.93 8.49 12.61
C ASN A 226 -9.55 7.10 12.06
N CYS A 227 -8.29 6.82 11.74
CA CYS A 227 -7.85 5.51 11.30
C CYS A 227 -7.23 4.74 12.48
N LYS A 228 -8.00 3.80 13.05
CA LYS A 228 -7.53 2.92 14.14
C LYS A 228 -6.88 1.65 13.56
N THR A 229 -5.85 1.82 12.73
CA THR A 229 -5.17 0.74 12.01
C THR A 229 -3.65 0.92 12.03
N ASP A 230 -2.92 -0.05 11.52
CA ASP A 230 -1.46 0.04 11.44
C ASP A 230 -1.02 1.12 10.44
N ILE A 231 0.12 1.73 10.72
CA ILE A 231 0.67 2.86 9.97
C ILE A 231 2.09 2.52 9.52
N ILE A 232 2.35 2.70 8.25
CA ILE A 232 3.68 2.60 7.64
C ILE A 232 4.05 3.95 7.02
N VAL A 233 5.22 4.49 7.36
CA VAL A 233 5.81 5.64 6.65
C VAL A 233 6.72 5.15 5.54
N GLU A 234 6.64 5.80 4.38
CA GLU A 234 7.47 5.53 3.19
C GLU A 234 8.23 6.78 2.76
N THR A 235 8.58 7.59 3.74
CA THR A 235 9.16 8.90 3.56
C THR A 235 10.62 8.84 3.11
N PRO A 236 11.10 9.84 2.34
CA PRO A 236 12.47 9.88 1.83
C PRO A 236 13.50 10.18 2.91
N GLY A 237 14.79 10.00 2.59
CA GLY A 237 15.91 10.37 3.44
C GLY A 237 16.47 9.22 4.29
N GLY A 238 16.03 7.99 4.03
CA GLY A 238 16.55 6.78 4.69
C GLY A 238 16.10 6.65 6.15
N LEU A 239 16.73 5.72 6.87
CA LEU A 239 16.29 5.29 8.21
C LEU A 239 16.28 6.44 9.24
N ASP A 240 17.19 7.41 9.15
CA ASP A 240 17.24 8.54 10.08
C ASP A 240 16.01 9.44 9.98
N GLU A 241 15.56 9.74 8.76
CA GLU A 241 14.37 10.55 8.56
C GLU A 241 13.09 9.72 8.86
N GLN A 242 13.05 8.46 8.45
CA GLN A 242 11.94 7.56 8.80
C GLN A 242 11.76 7.40 10.32
N LYS A 243 12.87 7.32 11.07
CA LYS A 243 12.84 7.32 12.55
C LYS A 243 12.20 8.57 13.12
N LYS A 244 12.49 9.74 12.54
CA LYS A 244 11.87 11.01 12.94
C LYS A 244 10.37 11.01 12.63
N ASP A 245 9.98 10.47 11.49
CA ASP A 245 8.57 10.39 11.08
C ASP A 245 7.78 9.38 11.92
N VAL A 246 8.35 8.21 12.22
CA VAL A 246 7.76 7.27 13.18
C VAL A 246 7.55 7.94 14.56
N ALA A 247 8.55 8.68 15.03
CA ALA A 247 8.42 9.43 16.28
C ALA A 247 7.39 10.57 16.19
N TRP A 248 7.27 11.23 15.03
CA TRP A 248 6.27 12.26 14.77
C TRP A 248 4.84 11.71 14.90
N VAL A 249 4.58 10.53 14.32
CA VAL A 249 3.30 9.83 14.43
C VAL A 249 3.02 9.45 15.89
N LYS A 250 3.97 8.80 16.55
CA LYS A 250 3.83 8.33 17.95
C LYS A 250 3.44 9.46 18.91
N ARG A 251 4.09 10.62 18.80
CA ARG A 251 3.77 11.79 19.65
C ARG A 251 2.34 12.29 19.46
N ARG A 252 1.76 12.18 18.26
CA ARG A 252 0.40 12.68 17.96
C ARG A 252 -0.72 11.73 18.30
N ILE A 253 -0.39 10.47 18.51
CA ILE A 253 -1.39 9.47 18.90
C ILE A 253 -1.53 9.39 20.42
N THR A 254 -0.46 9.77 21.14
CA THR A 254 -0.42 9.69 22.61
C THR A 254 -1.06 10.92 23.30
N ASN A 255 -1.28 11.99 22.55
CA ASN A 255 -1.97 13.21 22.98
C ASN A 255 -3.46 13.18 22.58
#